data_582d31342f014030573063692920ac73
#
_entry.id   582d31342f014030573063692920ac73
#
_cell.length_a   1.000
_cell.length_b   1.000
_cell.length_c   1.000
_cell.angle_alpha   90.00
_cell.angle_beta   90.00
_cell.angle_gamma   90.00
#
_symmetry.space_group_name_H-M   'P 1'
#
loop_
_entity.id
_entity.type
_entity.pdbx_description
1 polymer ?
#
loop_
_entity_poly.entity_id
_entity_poly.type
_entity_poly.pdbx_seq_one_letter_code
_entity_poly.pdbx_strand_id
1 'polypeptide(L)'
;MNQRQNSSHHKRAVREARLAKLLFAFIAIASLAIIIFILNIPSIINNENNLLTKNVSTTQQNSSTTSEDKEVHTARITASGDMLYHDIVYGSAFDGQTYDFKNDYEQITPLVSSADLALGDFEGTINPDRPLAGYPIFNAPEEVVQSIKDAGYDVLDLAHNHILDTGISGLKYTANAFRKAGLDIFGVKVDPNEGILVKEVNGIKVAILGFSYGFNGIEASISQEDYNNHLYDLNMDKVKAQIEKAEEIADFTIIMPQMGEEYRLSPTDGQIETYHKMIEWGADVIFGGHPHVAEPTETIEKDGQKKFIIYSMGNLLSNQRIETLDRIWTERGVIMDITIQKDGSQTTLTSVQAHPTWVSRTPINRTFQGYPAYDYQVFLAEDYLPGAKYANTVDETTRQRIEKAYHEMLELLNGSSTNSVGGSNLTPN
;
A
#
# COMPACT_ATOMS: atom_id res chain seq x y z
N MET A 1 -7.77 34.44 57.06
CA MET A 1 -7.07 33.64 56.06
C MET A 1 -7.39 33.96 54.58
N ASN A 2 -8.35 34.85 54.27
CA ASN A 2 -8.87 35.08 52.91
C ASN A 2 -8.19 36.23 52.11
N GLN A 3 -7.29 37.02 52.65
CA GLN A 3 -6.67 38.14 51.89
C GLN A 3 -5.38 37.77 51.14
N ARG A 4 -4.70 36.67 51.49
CA ARG A 4 -3.47 36.24 50.81
C ARG A 4 -3.71 35.44 49.52
N GLN A 5 -4.85 34.76 49.40
CA GLN A 5 -5.20 33.98 48.18
C GLN A 5 -5.61 34.89 47.00
N ASN A 6 -6.30 35.99 47.24
CA ASN A 6 -6.72 36.93 46.18
C ASN A 6 -5.54 37.66 45.50
N SER A 7 -4.45 37.92 46.24
CA SER A 7 -3.27 38.61 45.71
C SER A 7 -2.45 37.72 44.75
N SER A 8 -2.45 36.39 44.92
CA SER A 8 -1.70 35.47 44.07
C SER A 8 -2.38 35.24 42.72
N HIS A 9 -3.72 35.14 42.71
CA HIS A 9 -4.51 35.00 41.48
C HIS A 9 -4.45 36.24 40.60
N HIS A 10 -4.48 37.41 41.18
CA HIS A 10 -4.36 38.66 40.41
C HIS A 10 -2.99 38.83 39.76
N LYS A 11 -1.90 38.48 40.46
CA LYS A 11 -0.54 38.53 39.91
C LYS A 11 -0.32 37.51 38.77
N ARG A 12 -0.95 36.34 38.87
CA ARG A 12 -0.87 35.31 37.80
C ARG A 12 -1.64 35.75 36.55
N ALA A 13 -2.83 36.26 36.65
CA ALA A 13 -3.63 36.78 35.54
C ALA A 13 -2.93 37.94 34.80
N VAL A 14 -2.28 38.87 35.53
CA VAL A 14 -1.51 39.97 34.93
C VAL A 14 -0.28 39.45 34.19
N ARG A 15 0.39 38.40 34.69
CA ARG A 15 1.55 37.79 34.03
C ARG A 15 1.14 37.05 32.74
N GLU A 16 0.04 36.29 32.76
CA GLU A 16 -0.50 35.60 31.59
C GLU A 16 -0.93 36.58 30.49
N ALA A 17 -1.59 37.70 30.88
CA ALA A 17 -1.97 38.73 29.93
C ALA A 17 -0.76 39.47 29.29
N ARG A 18 0.35 39.62 30.03
CA ARG A 18 1.60 40.17 29.47
C ARG A 18 2.28 39.23 28.53
N LEU A 19 2.32 37.91 28.82
CA LEU A 19 2.84 36.86 27.94
C LEU A 19 2.05 36.75 26.64
N ALA A 20 0.71 36.81 26.70
CA ALA A 20 -0.16 36.81 25.53
C ALA A 20 0.11 38.02 24.61
N LYS A 21 0.28 39.24 25.19
CA LYS A 21 0.64 40.43 24.38
C LYS A 21 1.99 40.34 23.72
N LEU A 22 3.01 39.76 24.38
CA LEU A 22 4.32 39.55 23.82
C LEU A 22 4.29 38.52 22.68
N LEU A 23 3.49 37.45 22.83
CA LEU A 23 3.33 36.45 21.78
C LEU A 23 2.63 37.03 20.54
N PHE A 24 1.59 37.84 20.73
CA PHE A 24 0.90 38.54 19.64
C PHE A 24 1.85 39.53 18.90
N ALA A 25 2.69 40.26 19.63
CA ALA A 25 3.66 41.17 19.03
C ALA A 25 4.70 40.37 18.21
N PHE A 26 5.15 39.23 18.70
CA PHE A 26 6.11 38.38 18.00
C PHE A 26 5.55 37.80 16.69
N ILE A 27 4.29 37.33 16.72
CA ILE A 27 3.59 36.82 15.53
C ILE A 27 3.42 37.94 14.49
N ALA A 28 3.06 39.16 14.90
CA ALA A 28 2.87 40.28 14.00
C ALA A 28 4.20 40.69 13.32
N ILE A 29 5.33 40.66 14.04
CA ILE A 29 6.64 40.98 13.50
C ILE A 29 7.10 39.88 12.51
N ALA A 30 6.89 38.61 12.84
CA ALA A 30 7.22 37.50 11.97
C ALA A 30 6.40 37.53 10.65
N SER A 31 5.11 37.85 10.73
CA SER A 31 4.24 38.00 9.56
C SER A 31 4.67 39.15 8.66
N LEU A 32 5.10 40.28 9.26
CA LEU A 32 5.60 41.41 8.49
C LEU A 32 6.93 41.10 7.78
N ALA A 33 7.81 40.34 8.42
CA ALA A 33 9.08 39.89 7.83
C ALA A 33 8.87 38.99 6.60
N ILE A 34 7.86 38.07 6.69
CA ILE A 34 7.50 37.21 5.57
C ILE A 34 6.93 38.01 4.40
N ILE A 35 6.07 38.98 4.66
CA ILE A 35 5.52 39.87 3.61
C ILE A 35 6.63 40.67 2.93
N ILE A 36 7.58 41.22 3.68
CA ILE A 36 8.72 41.96 3.12
C ILE A 36 9.62 41.03 2.28
N PHE A 37 9.79 39.76 2.69
CA PHE A 37 10.56 38.78 1.92
C PHE A 37 9.88 38.47 0.58
N ILE A 38 8.56 38.20 0.59
CA ILE A 38 7.76 37.89 -0.62
C ILE A 38 7.76 39.07 -1.61
N LEU A 39 7.66 40.32 -1.11
CA LEU A 39 7.63 41.51 -1.94
C LEU A 39 9.01 41.85 -2.60
N ASN A 40 10.09 41.29 -2.08
CA ASN A 40 11.45 41.52 -2.63
C ASN A 40 11.92 40.38 -3.58
N ILE A 41 11.19 39.29 -3.72
CA ILE A 41 11.52 38.19 -4.64
C ILE A 41 11.68 38.67 -6.09
N PRO A 42 10.81 39.54 -6.65
CA PRO A 42 10.99 40.05 -8.02
C PRO A 42 12.27 40.87 -8.24
N SER A 43 12.76 41.59 -7.22
CA SER A 43 13.96 42.39 -7.33
C SER A 43 15.26 41.57 -7.29
N ILE A 44 15.23 40.39 -6.64
CA ILE A 44 16.37 39.46 -6.63
C ILE A 44 16.50 38.77 -8.00
N ILE A 45 15.40 38.34 -8.61
CA ILE A 45 15.40 37.71 -9.94
C ILE A 45 15.84 38.69 -11.05
N ASN A 46 15.43 39.94 -10.99
CA ASN A 46 15.84 40.95 -11.98
C ASN A 46 17.31 41.40 -11.87
N ASN A 47 17.95 41.24 -10.70
CA ASN A 47 19.36 41.62 -10.52
C ASN A 47 20.32 40.57 -11.08
N GLU A 48 19.96 39.29 -11.10
CA GLU A 48 20.78 38.24 -11.75
C GLU A 48 20.73 38.33 -13.28
N ASN A 49 19.62 38.70 -13.88
CA ASN A 49 19.49 38.86 -15.33
C ASN A 49 20.23 40.08 -15.90
N ASN A 50 20.58 41.07 -15.09
CA ASN A 50 21.36 42.26 -15.54
C ASN A 50 22.90 42.09 -15.46
N LEU A 51 23.40 41.05 -14.84
CA LEU A 51 24.83 40.73 -14.78
C LEU A 51 25.33 39.89 -15.95
N LEU A 52 24.42 39.31 -16.77
CA LEU A 52 24.75 38.40 -17.88
C LEU A 52 24.86 39.10 -19.27
N THR A 53 24.65 40.43 -19.38
CA THR A 53 24.61 41.11 -20.70
C THR A 53 25.75 42.09 -20.97
N LYS A 54 26.87 42.06 -20.24
CA LYS A 54 28.04 42.84 -20.62
C LYS A 54 29.30 41.99 -20.66
N ASN A 55 29.75 41.75 -21.86
CA ASN A 55 31.03 41.29 -22.38
C ASN A 55 30.94 39.91 -23.12
N VAL A 56 30.66 40.00 -24.42
CA VAL A 56 31.28 39.05 -25.38
C VAL A 56 31.52 39.80 -26.69
N SER A 57 32.79 40.06 -26.98
CA SER A 57 33.29 40.03 -28.34
C SER A 57 34.58 39.23 -28.33
N THR A 58 34.62 38.28 -29.29
CA THR A 58 35.78 37.55 -29.82
C THR A 58 36.21 36.27 -29.08
N THR A 59 35.91 35.11 -29.52
CA THR A 59 36.68 34.22 -30.42
C THR A 59 36.02 32.86 -30.49
N GLN A 60 35.69 32.37 -31.69
CA GLN A 60 35.23 31.02 -31.97
C GLN A 60 36.29 30.00 -31.60
N GLN A 61 35.91 29.05 -30.75
CA GLN A 61 36.42 27.68 -30.80
C GLN A 61 35.28 26.74 -30.44
N ASN A 62 34.81 25.96 -31.43
CA ASN A 62 33.86 24.89 -31.29
C ASN A 62 34.43 23.85 -30.31
N SER A 63 33.78 23.72 -29.17
CA SER A 63 33.67 22.44 -28.45
C SER A 63 32.20 22.25 -28.11
N SER A 64 31.51 21.49 -28.94
CA SER A 64 30.18 20.96 -28.64
C SER A 64 30.32 19.96 -27.50
N THR A 65 30.21 20.40 -26.28
CA THR A 65 29.74 19.56 -25.17
C THR A 65 28.22 19.62 -25.24
N THR A 66 27.62 18.67 -25.94
CA THR A 66 26.24 18.29 -25.70
C THR A 66 26.18 17.82 -24.25
N SER A 67 25.66 18.66 -23.33
CA SER A 67 25.04 18.15 -22.14
C SER A 67 23.86 17.32 -22.66
N GLU A 68 23.99 16.01 -22.67
CA GLU A 68 22.84 15.13 -22.72
C GLU A 68 21.99 15.55 -21.51
N ASP A 69 20.87 16.20 -21.75
CA ASP A 69 19.82 16.33 -20.75
C ASP A 69 19.45 14.90 -20.38
N LYS A 70 19.90 14.42 -19.22
CA LYS A 70 19.53 13.11 -18.72
C LYS A 70 18.03 13.10 -18.57
N GLU A 71 17.37 12.23 -19.31
CA GLU A 71 15.95 12.04 -19.22
C GLU A 71 15.64 11.46 -17.84
N VAL A 72 14.84 12.17 -17.04
CA VAL A 72 14.38 11.72 -15.73
C VAL A 72 13.02 11.06 -15.90
N HIS A 73 12.94 9.80 -15.54
CA HIS A 73 11.72 9.01 -15.58
C HIS A 73 11.09 8.92 -14.20
N THR A 74 9.77 8.97 -14.11
CA THR A 74 9.03 8.86 -12.86
C THR A 74 7.88 7.89 -13.04
N ALA A 75 7.67 7.01 -12.05
CA ALA A 75 6.52 6.10 -12.01
C ALA A 75 5.88 6.11 -10.62
N ARG A 76 4.54 6.12 -10.61
CA ARG A 76 3.73 5.98 -9.42
C ARG A 76 3.17 4.57 -9.35
N ILE A 77 3.37 3.89 -8.23
CA ILE A 77 2.99 2.49 -8.02
C ILE A 77 2.11 2.41 -6.78
N THR A 78 0.96 1.74 -6.89
CA THR A 78 0.12 1.42 -5.74
C THR A 78 0.17 -0.07 -5.43
N ALA A 79 0.05 -0.42 -4.14
CA ALA A 79 -0.08 -1.81 -3.69
C ALA A 79 -1.13 -1.91 -2.59
N SER A 80 -1.94 -2.97 -2.61
CA SER A 80 -2.96 -3.26 -1.61
C SER A 80 -2.87 -4.70 -1.11
N GLY A 81 -3.34 -4.91 0.13
CA GLY A 81 -3.31 -6.23 0.77
C GLY A 81 -4.42 -7.18 0.34
N ASP A 82 -4.76 -8.08 1.24
CA ASP A 82 -5.47 -9.33 1.01
C ASP A 82 -6.91 -9.13 0.51
N MET A 83 -7.26 -9.69 -0.64
CA MET A 83 -8.61 -9.77 -1.20
C MET A 83 -9.17 -11.17 -0.94
N LEU A 84 -9.98 -11.31 0.13
CA LEU A 84 -10.56 -12.59 0.55
C LEU A 84 -12.07 -12.66 0.24
N TYR A 85 -12.44 -13.52 -0.67
CA TYR A 85 -13.83 -13.72 -1.04
C TYR A 85 -14.48 -14.84 -0.20
N HIS A 86 -14.79 -14.54 1.06
CA HIS A 86 -15.58 -15.43 1.93
C HIS A 86 -16.94 -15.74 1.29
N ASP A 87 -17.57 -16.85 1.72
CA ASP A 87 -18.86 -17.31 1.21
C ASP A 87 -19.95 -16.22 1.27
N ILE A 88 -20.01 -15.46 2.35
CA ILE A 88 -20.97 -14.36 2.49
C ILE A 88 -20.63 -13.16 1.59
N VAL A 89 -19.36 -12.94 1.24
CA VAL A 89 -18.94 -11.88 0.31
C VAL A 89 -19.44 -12.21 -1.09
N TYR A 90 -19.03 -13.36 -1.66
CA TYR A 90 -19.50 -13.73 -3.00
C TYR A 90 -21.00 -14.04 -3.02
N GLY A 91 -21.55 -14.64 -1.96
CA GLY A 91 -22.99 -14.88 -1.87
C GLY A 91 -23.82 -13.60 -1.82
N SER A 92 -23.28 -12.54 -1.24
CA SER A 92 -23.92 -11.22 -1.24
C SER A 92 -23.87 -10.54 -2.63
N ALA A 93 -22.87 -10.81 -3.42
CA ALA A 93 -22.76 -10.31 -4.81
C ALA A 93 -23.68 -11.06 -5.81
N PHE A 94 -24.24 -12.22 -5.43
CA PHE A 94 -25.09 -13.02 -6.32
C PHE A 94 -26.47 -12.40 -6.48
N ASP A 95 -26.87 -12.03 -7.68
CA ASP A 95 -28.18 -11.40 -8.00
C ASP A 95 -29.31 -12.41 -8.30
N GLY A 96 -28.98 -13.69 -8.32
CA GLY A 96 -29.88 -14.79 -8.70
C GLY A 96 -29.53 -15.43 -10.06
N GLN A 97 -28.62 -14.82 -10.82
CA GLN A 97 -28.15 -15.30 -12.12
C GLN A 97 -26.63 -15.26 -12.23
N THR A 98 -25.99 -14.19 -11.77
CA THR A 98 -24.55 -13.95 -11.86
C THR A 98 -24.03 -13.25 -10.59
N TYR A 99 -22.72 -13.09 -10.49
CA TYR A 99 -22.07 -12.38 -9.41
C TYR A 99 -21.62 -10.99 -9.89
N ASP A 100 -21.95 -9.94 -9.12
CA ASP A 100 -21.52 -8.56 -9.39
C ASP A 100 -20.76 -8.01 -8.19
N PHE A 101 -19.46 -7.78 -8.38
CA PHE A 101 -18.53 -7.25 -7.37
C PHE A 101 -18.11 -5.81 -7.66
N LYS A 102 -18.77 -5.13 -8.60
CA LYS A 102 -18.36 -3.79 -9.02
C LYS A 102 -18.36 -2.80 -7.86
N ASN A 103 -19.34 -2.90 -6.96
CA ASN A 103 -19.43 -2.02 -5.80
C ASN A 103 -18.26 -2.20 -4.83
N ASP A 104 -17.67 -3.39 -4.75
CA ASP A 104 -16.63 -3.71 -3.77
C ASP A 104 -15.45 -2.73 -3.87
N TYR A 105 -15.13 -2.25 -5.08
CA TYR A 105 -13.95 -1.42 -5.36
C TYR A 105 -14.25 -0.01 -5.87
N GLU A 106 -15.53 0.36 -6.05
CA GLU A 106 -15.91 1.64 -6.69
C GLU A 106 -15.23 2.85 -6.04
N GLN A 107 -15.13 2.86 -4.70
CA GLN A 107 -14.57 3.98 -3.95
C GLN A 107 -13.05 4.12 -4.08
N ILE A 108 -12.34 3.01 -4.27
CA ILE A 108 -10.88 3.02 -4.41
C ILE A 108 -10.41 3.07 -5.87
N THR A 109 -11.30 2.79 -6.82
CA THR A 109 -10.98 2.80 -8.26
C THR A 109 -10.26 4.07 -8.72
N PRO A 110 -10.66 5.29 -8.33
CA PRO A 110 -9.95 6.51 -8.74
C PRO A 110 -8.48 6.55 -8.30
N LEU A 111 -8.17 6.04 -7.10
CA LEU A 111 -6.81 5.98 -6.57
C LEU A 111 -5.98 4.92 -7.32
N VAL A 112 -6.52 3.70 -7.40
CA VAL A 112 -5.83 2.54 -8.00
C VAL A 112 -5.60 2.76 -9.49
N SER A 113 -6.66 3.12 -10.24
CA SER A 113 -6.57 3.30 -11.70
C SER A 113 -5.75 4.52 -12.16
N SER A 114 -5.40 5.44 -11.25
CA SER A 114 -4.54 6.59 -11.56
C SER A 114 -3.05 6.30 -11.36
N ALA A 115 -2.68 5.14 -10.83
CA ALA A 115 -1.29 4.71 -10.76
C ALA A 115 -0.77 4.29 -12.14
N ASP A 116 0.55 4.40 -12.34
CA ASP A 116 1.21 3.86 -13.54
C ASP A 116 1.35 2.35 -13.48
N LEU A 117 1.27 1.78 -12.26
CA LEU A 117 1.27 0.34 -11.98
C LEU A 117 0.54 0.07 -10.67
N ALA A 118 -0.51 -0.74 -10.69
CA ALA A 118 -1.29 -1.11 -9.52
C ALA A 118 -1.14 -2.61 -9.19
N LEU A 119 -0.68 -2.90 -7.97
CA LEU A 119 -0.46 -4.26 -7.44
C LEU A 119 -1.56 -4.61 -6.43
N GLY A 120 -2.08 -5.84 -6.49
CA GLY A 120 -3.03 -6.37 -5.52
C GLY A 120 -2.64 -7.78 -5.08
N ASP A 121 -3.21 -8.23 -3.97
CA ASP A 121 -3.05 -9.59 -3.46
C ASP A 121 -4.40 -10.31 -3.52
N PHE A 122 -4.51 -11.32 -4.40
CA PHE A 122 -5.71 -12.14 -4.50
C PHE A 122 -5.53 -13.42 -3.68
N GLU A 123 -6.06 -13.43 -2.46
CA GLU A 123 -5.91 -14.54 -1.54
C GLU A 123 -7.06 -15.55 -1.68
N GLY A 124 -6.84 -16.56 -2.52
CA GLY A 124 -7.80 -17.61 -2.81
C GLY A 124 -7.54 -18.29 -4.15
N THR A 125 -8.49 -19.13 -4.59
CA THR A 125 -8.45 -19.78 -5.90
C THR A 125 -9.72 -19.50 -6.69
N ILE A 126 -9.64 -19.73 -8.00
CA ILE A 126 -10.77 -19.80 -8.92
C ILE A 126 -10.67 -21.16 -9.62
N ASN A 127 -11.67 -22.02 -9.41
CA ASN A 127 -11.71 -23.33 -10.06
C ASN A 127 -13.17 -23.71 -10.36
N PRO A 128 -13.64 -23.60 -11.61
CA PRO A 128 -15.02 -23.91 -11.98
C PRO A 128 -15.37 -25.39 -11.85
N ASP A 129 -14.38 -26.29 -11.78
CA ASP A 129 -14.59 -27.72 -11.59
C ASP A 129 -14.84 -28.09 -10.11
N ARG A 130 -14.84 -27.12 -9.21
CA ARG A 130 -15.08 -27.26 -7.78
C ARG A 130 -16.23 -26.34 -7.34
N PRO A 131 -17.01 -26.75 -6.31
CA PRO A 131 -17.99 -25.85 -5.71
C PRO A 131 -17.32 -24.56 -5.20
N LEU A 132 -18.04 -23.43 -5.29
CA LEU A 132 -17.63 -22.20 -4.61
C LEU A 132 -17.57 -22.43 -3.10
N ALA A 133 -16.59 -21.84 -2.46
CA ALA A 133 -16.34 -21.99 -1.03
C ALA A 133 -15.62 -20.77 -0.44
N GLY A 134 -15.93 -20.45 0.81
CA GLY A 134 -15.15 -19.56 1.66
C GLY A 134 -14.22 -20.34 2.57
N TYR A 135 -13.87 -19.73 3.73
CA TYR A 135 -12.97 -20.36 4.70
C TYR A 135 -13.46 -21.78 5.11
N PRO A 136 -12.59 -22.79 5.24
CA PRO A 136 -11.13 -22.71 5.18
C PRO A 136 -10.51 -22.99 3.79
N ILE A 137 -11.32 -23.25 2.77
CA ILE A 137 -10.88 -23.59 1.41
C ILE A 137 -11.53 -22.60 0.45
N PHE A 138 -10.78 -21.58 0.04
CA PHE A 138 -11.30 -20.52 -0.81
C PHE A 138 -11.38 -20.91 -2.28
N ASN A 139 -12.57 -20.80 -2.84
CA ASN A 139 -12.83 -20.94 -4.27
C ASN A 139 -13.87 -19.90 -4.69
N ALA A 140 -13.41 -18.80 -5.26
CA ALA A 140 -14.23 -17.65 -5.65
C ALA A 140 -14.87 -17.86 -7.03
N PRO A 141 -16.01 -17.18 -7.34
CA PRO A 141 -16.55 -17.12 -8.69
C PRO A 141 -15.61 -16.35 -9.62
N GLU A 142 -15.59 -16.75 -10.92
CA GLU A 142 -14.66 -16.16 -11.91
C GLU A 142 -14.92 -14.67 -12.16
N GLU A 143 -16.13 -14.19 -11.89
CA GLU A 143 -16.52 -12.79 -12.05
C GLU A 143 -15.71 -11.81 -11.20
N VAL A 144 -15.04 -12.27 -10.12
CA VAL A 144 -14.11 -11.45 -9.33
C VAL A 144 -12.98 -10.89 -10.18
N VAL A 145 -12.54 -11.63 -11.20
CA VAL A 145 -11.45 -11.25 -12.11
C VAL A 145 -11.77 -9.93 -12.83
N GLN A 146 -12.99 -9.83 -13.38
CA GLN A 146 -13.39 -8.63 -14.10
C GLN A 146 -13.53 -7.43 -13.17
N SER A 147 -14.06 -7.62 -11.96
CA SER A 147 -14.21 -6.54 -10.99
C SER A 147 -12.86 -5.99 -10.50
N ILE A 148 -11.88 -6.86 -10.28
CA ILE A 148 -10.50 -6.48 -9.93
C ILE A 148 -9.86 -5.72 -11.11
N LYS A 149 -10.06 -6.19 -12.34
CA LYS A 149 -9.60 -5.49 -13.55
C LYS A 149 -10.22 -4.10 -13.68
N ASP A 150 -11.54 -4.00 -13.50
CA ASP A 150 -12.28 -2.74 -13.62
C ASP A 150 -11.92 -1.75 -12.50
N ALA A 151 -11.45 -2.23 -11.34
CA ALA A 151 -10.90 -1.41 -10.28
C ALA A 151 -9.55 -0.74 -10.64
N GLY A 152 -8.91 -1.20 -11.72
CA GLY A 152 -7.67 -0.60 -12.23
C GLY A 152 -6.39 -1.32 -11.81
N TYR A 153 -6.48 -2.53 -11.26
CA TYR A 153 -5.29 -3.35 -10.99
C TYR A 153 -4.65 -3.83 -12.29
N ASP A 154 -3.32 -3.91 -12.28
CA ASP A 154 -2.51 -4.40 -13.41
C ASP A 154 -1.90 -5.77 -13.12
N VAL A 155 -1.54 -6.03 -11.87
CA VAL A 155 -0.76 -7.21 -11.48
C VAL A 155 -1.27 -7.75 -10.14
N LEU A 156 -1.43 -9.08 -10.05
CA LEU A 156 -1.89 -9.77 -8.83
C LEU A 156 -0.81 -10.69 -8.26
N ASP A 157 -0.58 -10.59 -6.95
CA ASP A 157 0.13 -11.62 -6.19
C ASP A 157 -0.75 -12.86 -6.02
N LEU A 158 -0.17 -14.02 -6.26
CA LEU A 158 -0.76 -15.33 -6.01
C LEU A 158 0.12 -16.18 -5.07
N ALA A 159 1.17 -15.61 -4.48
CA ALA A 159 2.04 -16.31 -3.54
C ALA A 159 1.46 -16.30 -2.12
N HIS A 160 0.32 -16.89 -1.91
CA HIS A 160 -0.32 -16.95 -0.60
C HIS A 160 -0.63 -18.40 -0.16
N ASN A 161 -0.91 -18.57 1.14
CA ASN A 161 -1.16 -19.88 1.74
C ASN A 161 -2.40 -20.61 1.19
N HIS A 162 -3.35 -19.89 0.57
CA HIS A 162 -4.58 -20.42 -0.02
C HIS A 162 -4.49 -20.78 -1.51
N ILE A 163 -3.35 -20.58 -2.18
CA ILE A 163 -3.25 -20.85 -3.63
C ILE A 163 -3.41 -22.32 -4.02
N LEU A 164 -3.26 -23.24 -3.08
CA LEU A 164 -3.46 -24.66 -3.29
C LEU A 164 -4.85 -25.18 -2.84
N ASP A 165 -5.75 -24.35 -2.39
CA ASP A 165 -7.06 -24.72 -1.83
C ASP A 165 -7.87 -25.61 -2.79
N THR A 166 -7.74 -25.41 -4.09
CA THR A 166 -8.35 -26.26 -5.10
C THR A 166 -7.31 -27.05 -5.92
N GLY A 167 -6.09 -27.20 -5.37
CA GLY A 167 -4.98 -27.95 -5.94
C GLY A 167 -4.28 -27.26 -7.11
N ILE A 168 -3.33 -27.94 -7.72
CA ILE A 168 -2.54 -27.40 -8.87
C ILE A 168 -3.44 -26.99 -10.04
N SER A 169 -4.55 -27.69 -10.27
CA SER A 169 -5.51 -27.31 -11.33
C SER A 169 -6.15 -25.95 -11.04
N GLY A 170 -6.51 -25.70 -9.78
CA GLY A 170 -7.04 -24.40 -9.37
C GLY A 170 -6.02 -23.28 -9.45
N LEU A 171 -4.79 -23.49 -8.97
CA LEU A 171 -3.70 -22.55 -9.14
C LEU A 171 -3.54 -22.14 -10.61
N LYS A 172 -3.44 -23.11 -11.52
CA LYS A 172 -3.30 -22.85 -12.95
C LYS A 172 -4.50 -22.16 -13.56
N TYR A 173 -5.72 -22.54 -13.13
CA TYR A 173 -6.93 -21.88 -13.62
C TYR A 173 -6.97 -20.42 -13.16
N THR A 174 -6.74 -20.16 -11.87
CA THR A 174 -6.70 -18.82 -11.28
C THR A 174 -5.72 -17.90 -12.05
N ALA A 175 -4.48 -18.35 -12.21
CA ALA A 175 -3.47 -17.60 -12.93
C ALA A 175 -3.87 -17.31 -14.39
N ASN A 176 -4.43 -18.30 -15.08
CA ASN A 176 -4.88 -18.14 -16.46
C ASN A 176 -6.12 -17.26 -16.60
N ALA A 177 -7.04 -17.27 -15.62
CA ALA A 177 -8.22 -16.41 -15.61
C ALA A 177 -7.81 -14.93 -15.53
N PHE A 178 -6.88 -14.57 -14.65
CA PHE A 178 -6.33 -13.22 -14.57
C PHE A 178 -5.60 -12.82 -15.86
N ARG A 179 -4.72 -13.68 -16.39
CA ARG A 179 -4.01 -13.41 -17.65
C ARG A 179 -4.95 -13.23 -18.85
N LYS A 180 -6.02 -14.01 -18.93
CA LYS A 180 -7.04 -13.88 -19.97
C LYS A 180 -7.78 -12.54 -19.91
N ALA A 181 -7.96 -12.00 -18.72
CA ALA A 181 -8.52 -10.66 -18.52
C ALA A 181 -7.51 -9.53 -18.79
N GLY A 182 -6.24 -9.86 -19.07
CA GLY A 182 -5.18 -8.89 -19.31
C GLY A 182 -4.53 -8.34 -18.05
N LEU A 183 -4.61 -9.10 -16.95
CA LEU A 183 -3.85 -8.86 -15.72
C LEU A 183 -2.63 -9.76 -15.71
N ASP A 184 -1.47 -9.23 -15.30
CA ASP A 184 -0.31 -10.06 -15.02
C ASP A 184 -0.41 -10.67 -13.63
N ILE A 185 0.33 -11.76 -13.41
CA ILE A 185 0.41 -12.43 -12.10
C ILE A 185 1.86 -12.73 -11.74
N PHE A 186 2.14 -12.82 -10.47
CA PHE A 186 3.42 -13.28 -9.94
C PHE A 186 3.20 -14.18 -8.71
N GLY A 187 4.30 -14.70 -8.14
CA GLY A 187 4.21 -15.55 -6.95
C GLY A 187 3.87 -17.01 -7.22
N VAL A 188 3.47 -17.35 -8.44
CA VAL A 188 3.31 -18.73 -8.93
C VAL A 188 3.76 -18.86 -10.37
N LYS A 189 3.92 -20.09 -10.86
CA LYS A 189 4.19 -20.40 -12.26
C LYS A 189 3.13 -21.34 -12.82
N VAL A 190 2.61 -21.04 -14.01
CA VAL A 190 1.80 -21.99 -14.80
C VAL A 190 2.72 -22.89 -15.61
N ASP A 191 3.72 -22.30 -16.29
CA ASP A 191 4.82 -23.02 -16.93
C ASP A 191 6.06 -23.00 -16.02
N PRO A 192 6.71 -24.15 -15.76
CA PRO A 192 7.93 -24.21 -14.94
C PRO A 192 9.06 -23.29 -15.39
N ASN A 193 9.11 -22.94 -16.68
CA ASN A 193 10.14 -22.09 -17.26
C ASN A 193 9.84 -20.58 -17.15
N GLU A 194 8.71 -20.19 -16.55
CA GLU A 194 8.40 -18.77 -16.32
C GLU A 194 9.47 -18.12 -15.44
N GLY A 195 9.94 -16.94 -15.88
CA GLY A 195 10.90 -16.13 -15.16
C GLY A 195 10.25 -15.16 -14.18
N ILE A 196 11.07 -14.27 -13.64
CA ILE A 196 10.64 -13.15 -12.81
C ILE A 196 9.77 -12.21 -13.66
N LEU A 197 8.66 -11.74 -13.10
CA LEU A 197 7.85 -10.71 -13.74
C LEU A 197 8.60 -9.37 -13.69
N VAL A 198 8.83 -8.79 -14.87
CA VAL A 198 9.39 -7.44 -15.03
C VAL A 198 8.40 -6.59 -15.82
N LYS A 199 7.97 -5.48 -15.23
CA LYS A 199 7.13 -4.47 -15.88
C LYS A 199 7.99 -3.28 -16.27
N GLU A 200 7.83 -2.79 -17.49
CA GLU A 200 8.42 -1.51 -17.89
C GLU A 200 7.37 -0.41 -17.73
N VAL A 201 7.61 0.50 -16.81
CA VAL A 201 6.69 1.58 -16.42
C VAL A 201 7.40 2.91 -16.62
N ASN A 202 6.93 3.72 -17.57
CA ASN A 202 7.52 5.02 -17.88
C ASN A 202 9.06 4.97 -18.09
N GLY A 203 9.59 3.89 -18.71
CA GLY A 203 11.03 3.71 -18.94
C GLY A 203 11.82 3.17 -17.73
N ILE A 204 11.14 2.76 -16.67
CA ILE A 204 11.71 2.11 -15.48
C ILE A 204 11.33 0.63 -15.49
N LYS A 205 12.29 -0.26 -15.41
CA LYS A 205 12.05 -1.70 -15.27
C LYS A 205 11.85 -2.06 -13.80
N VAL A 206 10.68 -2.55 -13.46
CA VAL A 206 10.31 -2.96 -12.09
C VAL A 206 10.19 -4.48 -12.07
N ALA A 207 11.04 -5.15 -11.31
CA ALA A 207 10.90 -6.58 -11.00
C ALA A 207 9.93 -6.76 -9.82
N ILE A 208 9.03 -7.75 -9.92
CA ILE A 208 8.01 -8.02 -8.92
C ILE A 208 8.08 -9.48 -8.53
N LEU A 209 8.23 -9.75 -7.22
CA LEU A 209 8.43 -11.07 -6.65
C LEU A 209 7.42 -11.30 -5.52
N GLY A 210 6.90 -12.54 -5.43
CA GLY A 210 6.01 -12.98 -4.34
C GLY A 210 6.49 -14.30 -3.76
N PHE A 211 6.36 -14.46 -2.44
CA PHE A 211 6.77 -15.67 -1.72
C PHE A 211 5.80 -15.98 -0.57
N SER A 212 5.45 -17.25 -0.39
CA SER A 212 4.59 -17.68 0.73
C SER A 212 5.36 -18.49 1.78
N TYR A 213 4.99 -18.30 3.04
CA TYR A 213 5.55 -19.08 4.15
C TYR A 213 5.16 -20.56 4.11
N GLY A 214 4.08 -20.91 3.41
CA GLY A 214 3.53 -22.25 3.29
C GLY A 214 2.18 -22.26 2.58
N PHE A 215 1.55 -23.44 2.50
CA PHE A 215 0.32 -23.65 1.72
C PHE A 215 -0.72 -24.43 2.53
N ASN A 216 -0.87 -24.10 3.80
CA ASN A 216 -1.87 -24.67 4.75
C ASN A 216 -1.77 -26.20 4.90
N GLY A 217 -0.59 -26.79 4.65
CA GLY A 217 -0.39 -28.25 4.69
C GLY A 217 -0.89 -28.98 3.45
N ILE A 218 -1.53 -28.30 2.50
CA ILE A 218 -2.05 -28.89 1.25
C ILE A 218 -0.90 -29.31 0.34
N GLU A 219 0.24 -28.65 0.45
CA GLU A 219 1.49 -29.01 -0.25
C GLU A 219 1.92 -30.47 -0.03
N ALA A 220 1.55 -31.08 1.10
CA ALA A 220 1.81 -32.50 1.36
C ALA A 220 1.02 -33.44 0.42
N SER A 221 -0.01 -32.95 -0.27
CA SER A 221 -0.85 -33.72 -1.19
C SER A 221 -0.43 -33.67 -2.66
N ILE A 222 0.54 -32.80 -3.01
CA ILE A 222 1.06 -32.66 -4.38
C ILE A 222 2.41 -33.32 -4.52
N SER A 223 2.84 -33.57 -5.76
CA SER A 223 4.18 -34.11 -6.03
C SER A 223 5.28 -33.07 -5.74
N GLN A 224 6.48 -33.53 -5.39
CA GLN A 224 7.62 -32.62 -5.23
C GLN A 224 7.97 -31.91 -6.55
N GLU A 225 7.67 -32.54 -7.68
CA GLU A 225 7.83 -31.93 -9.00
C GLU A 225 6.87 -30.75 -9.19
N ASP A 226 5.58 -30.92 -8.90
CA ASP A 226 4.59 -29.84 -8.98
C ASP A 226 4.95 -28.71 -7.99
N TYR A 227 5.36 -29.05 -6.76
CA TYR A 227 5.82 -28.08 -5.78
C TYR A 227 6.94 -27.20 -6.32
N ASN A 228 8.00 -27.80 -6.85
CA ASN A 228 9.15 -27.07 -7.38
C ASN A 228 8.83 -26.28 -8.66
N ASN A 229 7.90 -26.80 -9.46
CA ASN A 229 7.56 -26.22 -10.76
C ASN A 229 6.60 -25.03 -10.65
N HIS A 230 5.76 -24.96 -9.62
CA HIS A 230 4.65 -24.01 -9.60
C HIS A 230 4.63 -23.04 -8.43
N LEU A 231 5.36 -23.33 -7.35
CA LEU A 231 5.27 -22.55 -6.10
C LEU A 231 6.56 -21.79 -5.79
N TYR A 232 6.38 -20.60 -5.21
CA TYR A 232 7.44 -19.81 -4.63
C TYR A 232 7.27 -19.76 -3.11
N ASP A 233 8.03 -20.61 -2.41
CA ASP A 233 8.09 -20.66 -0.95
C ASP A 233 9.20 -19.73 -0.39
N LEU A 234 9.11 -19.42 0.90
CA LEU A 234 10.12 -18.65 1.63
C LEU A 234 11.38 -19.48 1.94
N ASN A 235 11.82 -20.33 1.01
CA ASN A 235 13.15 -20.92 1.10
C ASN A 235 14.21 -19.85 0.84
N MET A 236 14.94 -19.43 1.89
CA MET A 236 15.80 -18.25 1.86
C MET A 236 16.93 -18.33 0.82
N ASP A 237 17.43 -19.52 0.48
CA ASP A 237 18.43 -19.68 -0.59
C ASP A 237 17.82 -19.39 -1.99
N LYS A 238 16.58 -19.88 -2.22
CA LYS A 238 15.85 -19.61 -3.45
C LYS A 238 15.43 -18.13 -3.53
N VAL A 239 14.93 -17.55 -2.43
CA VAL A 239 14.55 -16.14 -2.33
C VAL A 239 15.73 -15.25 -2.66
N LYS A 240 16.90 -15.51 -2.05
CA LYS A 240 18.12 -14.77 -2.34
C LYS A 240 18.48 -14.82 -3.82
N ALA A 241 18.51 -16.01 -4.40
CA ALA A 241 18.85 -16.19 -5.82
C ALA A 241 17.88 -15.46 -6.76
N GLN A 242 16.57 -15.41 -6.42
CA GLN A 242 15.57 -14.67 -7.19
C GLN A 242 15.77 -13.14 -7.08
N ILE A 243 16.07 -12.62 -5.88
CA ILE A 243 16.31 -11.18 -5.66
C ILE A 243 17.60 -10.77 -6.40
N GLU A 244 18.70 -11.51 -6.24
CA GLU A 244 19.95 -11.23 -6.96
C GLU A 244 19.74 -11.26 -8.48
N LYS A 245 18.86 -12.15 -8.97
CA LYS A 245 18.50 -12.20 -10.40
C LYS A 245 17.63 -11.02 -10.83
N ALA A 246 16.72 -10.54 -9.97
CA ALA A 246 15.90 -9.35 -10.23
C ALA A 246 16.80 -8.11 -10.40
N GLU A 247 17.79 -7.93 -9.54
CA GLU A 247 18.75 -6.83 -9.58
C GLU A 247 19.60 -6.81 -10.88
N GLU A 248 19.82 -7.98 -11.51
CA GLU A 248 20.52 -8.05 -12.81
C GLU A 248 19.66 -7.58 -14.00
N ILE A 249 18.34 -7.65 -13.91
CA ILE A 249 17.42 -7.49 -15.06
C ILE A 249 16.46 -6.32 -14.96
N ALA A 250 16.38 -5.67 -13.78
CA ALA A 250 15.48 -4.56 -13.52
C ALA A 250 16.23 -3.37 -12.89
N ASP A 251 15.54 -2.23 -12.82
CA ASP A 251 16.02 -1.00 -12.22
C ASP A 251 15.52 -0.81 -10.77
N PHE A 252 14.48 -1.55 -10.40
CA PHE A 252 13.81 -1.48 -9.10
C PHE A 252 13.14 -2.81 -8.77
N THR A 253 13.26 -3.28 -7.53
CA THR A 253 12.74 -4.59 -7.09
C THR A 253 11.71 -4.44 -5.98
N ILE A 254 10.49 -4.90 -6.24
CA ILE A 254 9.38 -4.98 -5.27
C ILE A 254 9.16 -6.43 -4.88
N ILE A 255 8.99 -6.68 -3.56
CA ILE A 255 8.64 -8.01 -3.04
C ILE A 255 7.35 -7.92 -2.26
N MET A 256 6.43 -8.87 -2.49
CA MET A 256 5.21 -9.06 -1.71
C MET A 256 5.27 -10.44 -1.02
N PRO A 257 5.83 -10.52 0.21
CA PRO A 257 5.90 -11.77 0.93
C PRO A 257 4.65 -11.97 1.80
N GLN A 258 4.11 -13.17 1.79
CA GLN A 258 3.05 -13.65 2.68
C GLN A 258 3.68 -14.36 3.89
N MET A 259 3.74 -13.67 5.04
CA MET A 259 4.40 -14.14 6.24
C MET A 259 3.96 -13.36 7.47
N GLY A 260 3.92 -14.03 8.62
CA GLY A 260 3.65 -13.40 9.92
C GLY A 260 2.78 -14.26 10.82
N GLU A 261 2.25 -13.64 11.88
CA GLU A 261 1.30 -14.24 12.80
C GLU A 261 -0.06 -13.57 12.62
N GLU A 262 -1.10 -14.34 12.28
CA GLU A 262 -2.44 -13.81 12.05
C GLU A 262 -2.92 -12.94 13.22
N TYR A 263 -3.48 -11.77 12.88
CA TYR A 263 -4.13 -10.82 13.79
C TYR A 263 -3.19 -10.12 14.79
N ARG A 264 -1.89 -10.23 14.59
CA ARG A 264 -0.89 -9.53 15.40
C ARG A 264 -0.56 -8.18 14.77
N LEU A 265 -0.60 -7.09 15.57
CA LEU A 265 -0.36 -5.71 15.12
C LEU A 265 1.13 -5.31 15.09
N SER A 266 2.03 -6.26 15.23
CA SER A 266 3.47 -6.01 15.20
C SER A 266 4.17 -7.21 14.58
N PRO A 267 5.20 -6.99 13.76
CA PRO A 267 5.91 -8.08 13.11
C PRO A 267 6.56 -9.01 14.14
N THR A 268 6.70 -10.26 13.76
CA THR A 268 7.51 -11.23 14.50
C THR A 268 8.99 -10.97 14.24
N ASP A 269 9.86 -11.42 15.15
CA ASP A 269 11.32 -11.34 14.93
C ASP A 269 11.72 -12.04 13.62
N GLY A 270 11.04 -13.13 13.27
CA GLY A 270 11.24 -13.86 12.01
C GLY A 270 10.88 -13.04 10.76
N GLN A 271 9.78 -12.25 10.80
CA GLN A 271 9.44 -11.32 9.70
C GLN A 271 10.53 -10.25 9.56
N ILE A 272 10.91 -9.61 10.67
CA ILE A 272 11.94 -8.57 10.69
C ILE A 272 13.24 -9.09 10.07
N GLU A 273 13.74 -10.23 10.57
CA GLU A 273 14.97 -10.84 10.07
C GLU A 273 14.88 -11.17 8.56
N THR A 274 13.75 -11.75 8.14
CA THR A 274 13.52 -12.16 6.75
C THR A 274 13.48 -10.96 5.81
N TYR A 275 12.71 -9.92 6.16
CA TYR A 275 12.55 -8.73 5.31
C TYR A 275 13.84 -7.90 5.26
N HIS A 276 14.58 -7.80 6.38
CA HIS A 276 15.90 -7.17 6.37
C HIS A 276 16.89 -7.90 5.43
N LYS A 277 16.89 -9.25 5.43
CA LYS A 277 17.70 -10.03 4.47
C LYS A 277 17.29 -9.77 3.02
N MET A 278 16.00 -9.66 2.73
CA MET A 278 15.52 -9.32 1.37
C MET A 278 16.04 -7.93 0.94
N ILE A 279 15.99 -6.94 1.84
CA ILE A 279 16.60 -5.61 1.58
C ILE A 279 18.12 -5.73 1.39
N GLU A 280 18.80 -6.52 2.22
CA GLU A 280 20.25 -6.74 2.09
C GLU A 280 20.62 -7.34 0.74
N TRP A 281 19.81 -8.23 0.19
CA TRP A 281 20.05 -8.88 -1.11
C TRP A 281 19.67 -8.03 -2.34
N GLY A 282 18.97 -6.91 -2.16
CA GLY A 282 18.69 -5.96 -3.24
C GLY A 282 17.28 -5.39 -3.30
N ALA A 283 16.29 -5.95 -2.58
CA ALA A 283 14.95 -5.42 -2.61
C ALA A 283 14.90 -3.92 -2.26
N ASP A 284 14.13 -3.15 -3.01
CA ASP A 284 13.90 -1.73 -2.78
C ASP A 284 12.70 -1.47 -1.89
N VAL A 285 11.63 -2.24 -2.12
CA VAL A 285 10.37 -2.10 -1.38
C VAL A 285 9.80 -3.48 -1.06
N ILE A 286 9.28 -3.61 0.17
CA ILE A 286 8.56 -4.80 0.62
C ILE A 286 7.15 -4.39 1.05
N PHE A 287 6.15 -4.99 0.41
CA PHE A 287 4.74 -4.91 0.77
C PHE A 287 4.28 -6.25 1.34
N GLY A 288 4.35 -6.42 2.67
CA GLY A 288 3.99 -7.66 3.35
C GLY A 288 2.47 -7.91 3.42
N GLY A 289 2.09 -9.18 3.49
CA GLY A 289 0.72 -9.68 3.66
C GLY A 289 0.65 -10.90 4.59
N HIS A 290 -0.51 -11.50 4.78
CA HIS A 290 -0.86 -12.65 5.62
C HIS A 290 -1.40 -12.36 7.02
N PRO A 291 -0.91 -11.41 7.84
CA PRO A 291 -1.46 -11.19 9.18
C PRO A 291 -2.95 -10.79 9.23
N HIS A 292 -3.56 -10.43 8.11
CA HIS A 292 -4.95 -9.94 7.99
C HIS A 292 -5.24 -8.67 8.80
N VAL A 293 -4.21 -8.04 9.30
CA VAL A 293 -4.20 -6.72 9.94
C VAL A 293 -2.96 -5.99 9.48
N ALA A 294 -3.01 -4.68 9.40
CA ALA A 294 -1.83 -3.90 9.09
C ALA A 294 -0.79 -4.00 10.21
N GLU A 295 0.47 -3.96 9.83
CA GLU A 295 1.61 -3.89 10.72
C GLU A 295 2.46 -2.64 10.41
N PRO A 296 3.34 -2.18 11.31
CA PRO A 296 4.13 -0.98 11.13
C PRO A 296 4.97 -0.95 9.86
N THR A 297 5.46 0.25 9.51
CA THR A 297 6.40 0.46 8.43
C THR A 297 7.81 0.70 8.95
N GLU A 298 8.80 0.49 8.08
CA GLU A 298 10.21 0.78 8.35
C GLU A 298 10.87 1.37 7.09
N THR A 299 11.74 2.37 7.29
CA THR A 299 12.61 2.89 6.23
C THR A 299 14.06 2.58 6.58
N ILE A 300 14.78 1.93 5.68
CA ILE A 300 16.17 1.52 5.83
C ILE A 300 17.03 2.32 4.85
N GLU A 301 18.09 2.95 5.35
CA GLU A 301 19.12 3.57 4.50
C GLU A 301 20.16 2.50 4.13
N LYS A 302 20.27 2.21 2.82
CA LYS A 302 21.26 1.26 2.30
C LYS A 302 21.94 1.87 1.07
N ASP A 303 23.26 1.92 1.08
CA ASP A 303 24.09 2.44 -0.02
C ASP A 303 23.69 3.88 -0.47
N GLY A 304 23.25 4.71 0.49
CA GLY A 304 22.78 6.07 0.26
C GLY A 304 21.39 6.16 -0.38
N GLN A 305 20.63 5.07 -0.40
CA GLN A 305 19.26 5.00 -0.90
C GLN A 305 18.29 4.59 0.20
N LYS A 306 17.07 5.13 0.13
CA LYS A 306 15.95 4.71 0.98
C LYS A 306 15.33 3.45 0.43
N LYS A 307 15.21 2.44 1.29
CA LYS A 307 14.44 1.21 1.09
C LYS A 307 13.25 1.24 2.04
N PHE A 308 12.16 0.64 1.65
CA PHE A 308 10.91 0.73 2.43
C PHE A 308 10.30 -0.65 2.69
N ILE A 309 9.80 -0.83 3.88
CA ILE A 309 9.07 -2.02 4.33
C ILE A 309 7.74 -1.58 4.95
N ILE A 310 6.64 -2.18 4.53
CA ILE A 310 5.45 -2.36 5.36
C ILE A 310 5.35 -3.85 5.69
N TYR A 311 5.31 -4.18 6.98
CA TYR A 311 5.34 -5.58 7.41
C TYR A 311 4.06 -6.34 7.06
N SER A 312 2.90 -5.67 7.05
CA SER A 312 1.64 -6.16 6.49
C SER A 312 0.73 -5.02 6.09
N MET A 313 0.08 -5.12 4.94
CA MET A 313 -0.93 -4.17 4.48
C MET A 313 -2.33 -4.47 5.03
N GLY A 314 -2.54 -5.65 5.63
CA GLY A 314 -3.84 -6.11 6.11
C GLY A 314 -4.84 -6.40 5.00
N ASN A 315 -6.10 -6.62 5.37
CA ASN A 315 -7.15 -6.93 4.40
C ASN A 315 -7.57 -5.71 3.59
N LEU A 316 -7.60 -5.84 2.27
CA LEU A 316 -8.29 -4.88 1.41
C LEU A 316 -9.79 -5.17 1.39
N LEU A 317 -10.18 -6.42 1.13
CA LEU A 317 -11.57 -6.89 1.11
C LEU A 317 -11.70 -8.18 1.89
N SER A 318 -12.56 -8.23 2.89
CA SER A 318 -12.77 -9.42 3.71
C SER A 318 -14.07 -9.33 4.50
N ASN A 319 -14.62 -10.49 4.92
CA ASN A 319 -15.65 -10.55 5.96
C ASN A 319 -15.06 -10.74 7.37
N GLN A 320 -13.75 -10.71 7.53
CA GLN A 320 -13.10 -10.68 8.84
C GLN A 320 -13.29 -9.29 9.44
N ARG A 321 -13.98 -9.22 10.58
CA ARG A 321 -14.33 -7.95 11.22
C ARG A 321 -14.81 -8.15 12.65
N ILE A 322 -15.07 -7.06 13.38
CA ILE A 322 -15.50 -7.17 14.78
C ILE A 322 -16.75 -8.01 14.95
N GLU A 323 -17.70 -7.93 14.02
CA GLU A 323 -18.98 -8.65 14.10
C GLU A 323 -18.85 -10.17 13.78
N THR A 324 -17.74 -10.61 13.18
CA THR A 324 -17.53 -12.01 12.78
C THR A 324 -16.41 -12.69 13.56
N LEU A 325 -15.34 -11.96 13.92
CA LEU A 325 -14.18 -12.49 14.61
C LEU A 325 -13.90 -11.84 15.97
N ASP A 326 -14.71 -10.84 16.39
CA ASP A 326 -14.42 -9.99 17.54
C ASP A 326 -13.07 -9.26 17.42
N ARG A 327 -12.68 -8.89 16.19
CA ARG A 327 -11.39 -8.25 15.86
C ARG A 327 -11.63 -7.03 14.98
N ILE A 328 -11.49 -5.83 15.55
CA ILE A 328 -11.75 -4.57 14.83
C ILE A 328 -10.68 -4.25 13.78
N TRP A 329 -9.45 -4.74 13.95
CA TRP A 329 -8.35 -4.43 13.06
C TRP A 329 -8.44 -5.16 11.70
N THR A 330 -9.16 -6.28 11.63
CA THR A 330 -9.30 -7.07 10.40
C THR A 330 -10.23 -6.44 9.35
N GLU A 331 -11.00 -5.41 9.69
CA GLU A 331 -11.81 -4.64 8.73
C GLU A 331 -11.07 -3.42 8.16
N ARG A 332 -9.79 -3.28 8.49
CA ARG A 332 -8.91 -2.17 8.13
C ARG A 332 -7.72 -2.67 7.35
N GLY A 333 -7.41 -1.97 6.29
CA GLY A 333 -6.21 -2.21 5.50
C GLY A 333 -5.57 -0.90 5.08
N VAL A 334 -4.64 -0.99 4.17
CA VAL A 334 -3.99 0.19 3.60
C VAL A 334 -3.66 -0.05 2.13
N ILE A 335 -3.86 0.97 1.30
CA ILE A 335 -3.26 1.04 -0.02
C ILE A 335 -1.99 1.88 0.12
N MET A 336 -0.86 1.28 -0.18
CA MET A 336 0.42 1.99 -0.26
C MET A 336 0.55 2.64 -1.63
N ASP A 337 1.07 3.84 -1.66
CA ASP A 337 1.28 4.65 -2.86
C ASP A 337 2.72 5.17 -2.84
N ILE A 338 3.54 4.70 -3.76
CA ILE A 338 4.93 5.08 -3.86
C ILE A 338 5.23 5.76 -5.18
N THR A 339 6.20 6.66 -5.15
CA THR A 339 6.77 7.25 -6.36
C THR A 339 8.24 6.89 -6.46
N ILE A 340 8.64 6.36 -7.61
CA ILE A 340 10.03 6.07 -7.94
C ILE A 340 10.51 6.96 -9.06
N GLN A 341 11.79 7.31 -9.04
CA GLN A 341 12.41 8.15 -10.05
C GLN A 341 13.73 7.56 -10.52
N LYS A 342 13.93 7.50 -11.83
CA LYS A 342 15.17 7.08 -12.47
C LYS A 342 15.87 8.27 -13.10
N ASP A 343 17.12 8.54 -12.67
CA ASP A 343 18.03 9.53 -13.22
C ASP A 343 19.28 8.81 -13.73
N GLY A 344 19.38 8.70 -15.04
CA GLY A 344 20.43 7.89 -15.68
C GLY A 344 20.30 6.42 -15.32
N SER A 345 21.27 5.86 -14.59
CA SER A 345 21.27 4.45 -14.16
C SER A 345 20.76 4.24 -12.74
N GLN A 346 20.42 5.27 -12.01
CA GLN A 346 19.99 5.17 -10.61
C GLN A 346 18.49 5.35 -10.50
N THR A 347 17.82 4.37 -9.88
CA THR A 347 16.40 4.45 -9.52
C THR A 347 16.26 4.59 -8.02
N THR A 348 15.45 5.53 -7.57
CA THR A 348 15.28 5.88 -6.16
C THR A 348 13.81 5.97 -5.78
N LEU A 349 13.49 5.57 -4.55
CA LEU A 349 12.19 5.80 -3.93
C LEU A 349 12.13 7.27 -3.45
N THR A 350 11.22 8.07 -4.05
CA THR A 350 11.12 9.51 -3.77
C THR A 350 9.93 9.87 -2.88
N SER A 351 8.87 9.07 -2.88
CA SER A 351 7.69 9.29 -2.05
C SER A 351 7.10 7.97 -1.59
N VAL A 352 6.57 7.96 -0.37
CA VAL A 352 5.74 6.88 0.18
C VAL A 352 4.55 7.53 0.88
N GLN A 353 3.35 7.13 0.49
CA GLN A 353 2.09 7.56 1.10
C GLN A 353 1.27 6.33 1.51
N ALA A 354 0.49 6.46 2.55
CA ALA A 354 -0.41 5.42 3.02
C ALA A 354 -1.85 5.94 2.99
N HIS A 355 -2.73 5.19 2.34
CA HIS A 355 -4.16 5.45 2.27
C HIS A 355 -4.91 4.39 3.08
N PRO A 356 -5.20 4.63 4.38
CA PRO A 356 -5.97 3.70 5.20
C PRO A 356 -7.31 3.36 4.55
N THR A 357 -7.65 2.07 4.52
CA THR A 357 -8.93 1.57 4.01
C THR A 357 -9.78 1.00 5.13
N TRP A 358 -11.08 0.96 4.90
CA TRP A 358 -12.05 0.35 5.80
C TRP A 358 -13.10 -0.40 4.99
N VAL A 359 -13.36 -1.67 5.36
CA VAL A 359 -14.35 -2.50 4.67
C VAL A 359 -15.73 -2.18 5.21
N SER A 360 -16.56 -1.52 4.39
CA SER A 360 -17.99 -1.32 4.67
C SER A 360 -18.75 -2.63 4.46
N ARG A 361 -19.76 -2.86 5.31
CA ARG A 361 -20.70 -3.97 5.19
C ARG A 361 -22.11 -3.48 5.54
N THR A 362 -22.88 -3.11 4.53
CA THR A 362 -24.22 -2.58 4.69
C THR A 362 -25.26 -3.67 4.44
N PRO A 363 -26.20 -3.94 5.38
CA PRO A 363 -27.25 -4.94 5.15
C PRO A 363 -28.10 -4.58 3.92
N ILE A 364 -28.37 -5.58 3.06
CA ILE A 364 -29.31 -5.46 1.94
C ILE A 364 -30.54 -6.33 2.19
N ASN A 365 -31.66 -6.00 1.53
CA ASN A 365 -32.91 -6.74 1.71
C ASN A 365 -32.90 -8.07 0.91
N ARG A 366 -31.90 -8.91 1.20
CA ARG A 366 -31.70 -10.22 0.56
C ARG A 366 -31.05 -11.18 1.57
N THR A 367 -31.18 -12.48 1.32
CA THR A 367 -30.48 -13.52 2.09
C THR A 367 -29.68 -14.41 1.16
N PHE A 368 -28.57 -14.93 1.66
CA PHE A 368 -27.78 -15.97 1.03
C PHE A 368 -27.67 -17.15 2.01
N GLN A 369 -28.09 -18.35 1.59
CA GLN A 369 -28.12 -19.56 2.42
C GLN A 369 -28.82 -19.38 3.78
N GLY A 370 -29.85 -18.51 3.84
CA GLY A 370 -30.58 -18.19 5.06
C GLY A 370 -29.98 -17.15 5.98
N TYR A 371 -28.81 -16.60 5.64
CA TYR A 371 -28.17 -15.50 6.35
C TYR A 371 -28.41 -14.16 5.64
N PRO A 372 -28.46 -13.03 6.36
CA PRO A 372 -28.53 -11.71 5.75
C PRO A 372 -27.37 -11.49 4.77
N ALA A 373 -27.67 -10.99 3.57
CA ALA A 373 -26.67 -10.55 2.61
C ALA A 373 -26.32 -9.07 2.81
N TYR A 374 -25.17 -8.65 2.33
CA TYR A 374 -24.62 -7.33 2.55
C TYR A 374 -24.05 -6.73 1.27
N ASP A 375 -24.08 -5.41 1.15
CA ASP A 375 -23.29 -4.67 0.19
C ASP A 375 -21.90 -4.45 0.82
N TYR A 376 -20.86 -5.00 0.19
CA TYR A 376 -19.49 -4.82 0.61
C TYR A 376 -18.84 -3.71 -0.23
N GLN A 377 -18.09 -2.83 0.42
CA GLN A 377 -17.34 -1.79 -0.27
C GLN A 377 -16.04 -1.50 0.50
N VAL A 378 -14.96 -1.30 -0.24
CA VAL A 378 -13.71 -0.81 0.31
C VAL A 378 -13.72 0.71 0.26
N PHE A 379 -13.71 1.36 1.42
CA PHE A 379 -13.68 2.81 1.55
C PHE A 379 -12.24 3.31 1.74
N LEU A 380 -11.89 4.41 1.10
CA LEU A 380 -10.74 5.23 1.52
C LEU A 380 -11.18 5.99 2.78
N ALA A 381 -10.56 5.69 3.92
CA ALA A 381 -11.02 6.24 5.20
C ALA A 381 -10.93 7.77 5.25
N GLU A 382 -9.96 8.36 4.54
CA GLU A 382 -9.77 9.82 4.41
C GLU A 382 -10.97 10.53 3.77
N ASP A 383 -11.67 9.89 2.84
CA ASP A 383 -12.84 10.45 2.14
C ASP A 383 -14.07 10.59 3.04
N TYR A 384 -14.05 10.01 4.24
CA TYR A 384 -15.13 10.01 5.23
C TYR A 384 -14.84 10.87 6.46
N LEU A 385 -13.66 11.53 6.50
CA LEU A 385 -13.33 12.45 7.61
C LEU A 385 -14.24 13.66 7.62
N PRO A 386 -14.36 14.39 8.76
CA PRO A 386 -15.18 15.59 8.85
C PRO A 386 -14.85 16.59 7.75
N GLY A 387 -15.84 16.91 6.91
CA GLY A 387 -15.70 17.83 5.77
C GLY A 387 -15.18 17.19 4.48
N ALA A 388 -14.81 15.91 4.48
CA ALA A 388 -14.41 15.20 3.27
C ALA A 388 -15.60 14.82 2.38
N LYS A 389 -15.29 14.32 1.17
CA LYS A 389 -16.24 14.07 0.06
C LYS A 389 -17.45 13.22 0.47
N TYR A 390 -17.24 12.18 1.25
CA TYR A 390 -18.27 11.21 1.63
C TYR A 390 -18.66 11.28 3.12
N ALA A 391 -18.21 12.30 3.86
CA ALA A 391 -18.48 12.44 5.30
C ALA A 391 -19.95 12.32 5.71
N ASN A 392 -20.88 12.74 4.84
CA ASN A 392 -22.32 12.77 5.09
C ASN A 392 -23.09 11.66 4.36
N THR A 393 -22.42 10.68 3.77
CA THR A 393 -23.07 9.58 3.04
C THR A 393 -23.34 8.36 3.92
N VAL A 394 -22.73 8.31 5.10
CA VAL A 394 -22.91 7.27 6.12
C VAL A 394 -23.49 7.88 7.40
N ASP A 395 -24.05 7.04 8.27
CA ASP A 395 -24.52 7.50 9.58
C ASP A 395 -23.36 7.92 10.50
N GLU A 396 -23.66 8.71 11.53
CA GLU A 396 -22.66 9.28 12.44
C GLU A 396 -21.81 8.20 13.15
N THR A 397 -22.41 7.07 13.53
CA THR A 397 -21.69 5.98 14.20
C THR A 397 -20.68 5.33 13.26
N THR A 398 -21.08 5.07 12.02
CA THR A 398 -20.22 4.53 10.97
C THR A 398 -19.09 5.52 10.64
N ARG A 399 -19.40 6.82 10.49
CA ARG A 399 -18.39 7.86 10.24
C ARG A 399 -17.33 7.91 11.35
N GLN A 400 -17.76 7.91 12.62
CA GLN A 400 -16.83 7.90 13.76
C GLN A 400 -15.96 6.64 13.80
N ARG A 401 -16.49 5.47 13.39
CA ARG A 401 -15.74 4.23 13.30
C ARG A 401 -14.67 4.30 12.20
N ILE A 402 -14.98 4.89 11.05
CA ILE A 402 -14.02 5.11 9.95
C ILE A 402 -12.96 6.14 10.35
N GLU A 403 -13.35 7.27 10.95
CA GLU A 403 -12.42 8.30 11.44
C GLU A 403 -11.44 7.71 12.47
N LYS A 404 -11.95 6.91 13.42
CA LYS A 404 -11.10 6.17 14.36
C LYS A 404 -10.16 5.21 13.66
N ALA A 405 -10.64 4.45 12.67
CA ALA A 405 -9.82 3.55 11.87
C ALA A 405 -8.68 4.29 11.17
N TYR A 406 -8.98 5.44 10.54
CA TYR A 406 -7.97 6.28 9.88
C TYR A 406 -6.85 6.70 10.82
N HIS A 407 -7.19 7.30 11.96
CA HIS A 407 -6.17 7.79 12.89
C HIS A 407 -5.35 6.68 13.53
N GLU A 408 -6.00 5.60 13.99
CA GLU A 408 -5.30 4.45 14.58
C GLU A 408 -4.41 3.72 13.55
N MET A 409 -4.82 3.65 12.29
CA MET A 409 -3.99 3.08 11.22
C MET A 409 -2.74 3.93 10.96
N LEU A 410 -2.86 5.26 10.84
CA LEU A 410 -1.68 6.12 10.67
C LEU A 410 -0.74 6.07 11.88
N GLU A 411 -1.28 5.99 13.10
CA GLU A 411 -0.47 5.81 14.31
C GLU A 411 0.28 4.46 14.29
N LEU A 412 -0.40 3.37 13.92
CA LEU A 412 0.20 2.05 13.80
C LEU A 412 1.32 2.03 12.76
N LEU A 413 1.05 2.55 11.56
CA LEU A 413 1.99 2.53 10.45
C LEU A 413 3.26 3.35 10.74
N ASN A 414 3.14 4.48 11.46
CA ASN A 414 4.29 5.29 11.87
C ASN A 414 5.09 4.71 13.06
N GLY A 415 4.66 3.60 13.63
CA GLY A 415 5.22 3.01 14.84
C GLY A 415 4.86 3.84 16.07
N SER A 416 4.19 3.27 17.06
CA SER A 416 3.98 3.94 18.35
C SER A 416 5.35 4.32 18.93
N SER A 417 5.50 5.55 19.37
CA SER A 417 6.76 6.20 19.84
C SER A 417 7.41 5.59 21.11
N THR A 418 7.23 4.31 21.40
CA THR A 418 7.78 3.66 22.59
C THR A 418 8.85 2.61 22.33
N ASN A 419 9.06 2.16 21.08
CA ASN A 419 10.25 1.36 20.70
C ASN A 419 10.56 1.64 19.22
N SER A 420 11.29 2.70 18.95
CA SER A 420 11.63 3.12 17.59
C SER A 420 12.74 2.26 17.00
N VAL A 421 12.37 1.29 16.22
CA VAL A 421 13.11 0.94 15.00
C VAL A 421 12.58 1.96 13.96
N GLY A 422 13.42 2.86 13.50
CA GLY A 422 13.13 4.10 12.77
C GLY A 422 11.82 4.13 11.97
N GLY A 423 10.77 4.70 12.54
CA GLY A 423 9.51 4.89 11.85
C GLY A 423 9.67 5.88 10.69
N SER A 424 9.18 5.51 9.51
CA SER A 424 9.06 6.44 8.38
C SER A 424 7.99 7.48 8.73
N ASN A 425 8.33 8.78 8.61
CA ASN A 425 7.34 9.84 8.69
C ASN A 425 6.47 9.78 7.41
N LEU A 426 5.39 9.01 7.46
CA LEU A 426 4.36 9.07 6.43
C LEU A 426 3.65 10.41 6.57
N THR A 427 3.70 11.23 5.53
CA THR A 427 2.94 12.48 5.50
C THR A 427 1.46 12.15 5.27
N PRO A 428 0.53 12.63 6.14
CA PRO A 428 -0.88 12.62 5.79
C PRO A 428 -1.11 13.57 4.61
N ASN A 429 -1.95 13.18 3.67
CA ASN A 429 -2.41 14.06 2.59
C ASN A 429 -3.24 15.23 3.12
#